data_4f436b4140364ea944fce376491f3243
#
_entry.id   4f436b4140364ea944fce376491f3243
#
_cell.length_a   1.000
_cell.length_b   1.000
_cell.length_c   1.000
_cell.angle_alpha   90.00
_cell.angle_beta   90.00
_cell.angle_gamma   90.00
#
_symmetry.space_group_name_H-M   'P 1'
#
loop_
_entity.id
_entity.type
_entity.pdbx_description
1 polymer ?
#
loop_
_entity_poly.entity_id
_entity_poly.type
_entity_poly.pdbx_seq_one_letter_code
_entity_poly.pdbx_strand_id
1 'polypeptide(L)'
;TQNELVYRLFSQCHRQLWDHDDFDTLGNNLRNIICSSEDVNDCKLVKYNPEYDELIAHRLSHSGHYLGRINKQEREQLFSEDTQSVAIYLIGDTKHPIAILAFGSNNVNHFEPAQDNLFVLDFINALHLRLQKLA
;
A
#
# COMPACT_ATOMS: atom_id res chain seq x y z
N THR A 1 7.36 -3.64 20.35
CA THR A 1 8.18 -2.95 19.36
C THR A 1 7.36 -2.55 18.13
N GLN A 2 7.90 -1.67 17.35
CA GLN A 2 7.25 -1.23 16.11
C GLN A 2 7.03 -2.38 15.14
N ASN A 3 7.96 -3.32 15.05
CA ASN A 3 7.83 -4.49 14.19
C ASN A 3 6.69 -5.41 14.63
N GLU A 4 6.50 -5.57 15.93
CA GLU A 4 5.39 -6.37 16.46
C GLU A 4 4.04 -5.74 16.13
N LEU A 5 3.95 -4.42 16.20
CA LEU A 5 2.73 -3.70 15.86
C LEU A 5 2.40 -3.88 14.37
N VAL A 6 3.40 -3.72 13.50
CA VAL A 6 3.23 -3.90 12.05
C VAL A 6 2.78 -5.33 11.75
N TYR A 7 3.44 -6.33 12.35
CA TYR A 7 3.06 -7.73 12.17
C TYR A 7 1.60 -7.97 12.56
N ARG A 8 1.20 -7.42 13.71
CA ARG A 8 -0.17 -7.60 14.23
C ARG A 8 -1.21 -6.98 13.29
N LEU A 9 -0.92 -5.78 12.78
CA LEU A 9 -1.82 -5.09 11.85
C LEU A 9 -2.00 -5.88 10.56
N PHE A 10 -0.92 -6.38 9.96
CA PHE A 10 -1.01 -7.13 8.71
C PHE A 10 -1.58 -8.52 8.91
N SER A 11 -1.36 -9.15 10.06
CA SER A 11 -2.04 -10.41 10.38
C SER A 11 -3.55 -10.22 10.45
N GLN A 12 -4.01 -9.10 11.01
CA GLN A 12 -5.43 -8.76 11.06
C GLN A 12 -5.98 -8.53 9.65
N CYS A 13 -5.23 -7.84 8.79
CA CYS A 13 -5.61 -7.65 7.39
C CYS A 13 -5.73 -8.98 6.66
N HIS A 14 -4.79 -9.91 6.86
CA HIS A 14 -4.83 -11.24 6.28
C HIS A 14 -6.14 -11.97 6.64
N ARG A 15 -6.49 -11.96 7.91
CA ARG A 15 -7.68 -12.68 8.38
C ARG A 15 -8.96 -12.15 7.76
N GLN A 16 -8.99 -10.88 7.39
CA GLN A 16 -10.19 -10.24 6.89
C GLN A 16 -10.27 -10.14 5.36
N LEU A 17 -9.26 -10.63 4.63
CA LEU A 17 -9.27 -10.57 3.17
C LEU A 17 -10.49 -11.22 2.55
N TRP A 18 -10.96 -12.32 3.11
CA TRP A 18 -12.05 -13.12 2.54
C TRP A 18 -13.41 -12.73 3.10
N ASP A 19 -13.48 -11.78 4.04
CA ASP A 19 -14.72 -11.31 4.64
C ASP A 19 -15.41 -10.23 3.81
N HIS A 20 -14.75 -9.71 2.80
CA HIS A 20 -15.26 -8.62 1.97
C HIS A 20 -15.33 -9.08 0.52
N ASP A 21 -16.48 -8.86 -0.12
CA ASP A 21 -16.77 -9.39 -1.45
C ASP A 21 -16.60 -8.35 -2.56
N ASP A 22 -16.26 -7.10 -2.23
CA ASP A 22 -16.02 -6.09 -3.24
C ASP A 22 -14.77 -5.27 -2.92
N PHE A 23 -14.23 -4.65 -3.97
CA PHE A 23 -12.95 -3.92 -3.92
C PHE A 23 -13.01 -2.74 -2.94
N ASP A 24 -14.07 -1.95 -3.00
CA ASP A 24 -14.16 -0.73 -2.18
C ASP A 24 -14.30 -1.06 -0.70
N THR A 25 -15.11 -2.04 -0.35
CA THR A 25 -15.27 -2.48 1.03
C THR A 25 -13.96 -3.02 1.59
N LEU A 26 -13.24 -3.82 0.79
CA LEU A 26 -11.94 -4.35 1.18
C LEU A 26 -10.95 -3.22 1.43
N GLY A 27 -10.87 -2.26 0.52
CA GLY A 27 -9.97 -1.11 0.66
C GLY A 27 -10.27 -0.27 1.89
N ASN A 28 -11.55 -0.01 2.17
CA ASN A 28 -11.95 0.74 3.35
C ASN A 28 -11.60 0.00 4.64
N ASN A 29 -11.76 -1.31 4.66
CA ASN A 29 -11.41 -2.13 5.81
C ASN A 29 -9.89 -2.10 6.07
N LEU A 30 -9.09 -2.23 5.02
CA LEU A 30 -7.64 -2.12 5.13
C LEU A 30 -7.22 -0.75 5.69
N ARG A 31 -7.83 0.31 5.18
CA ARG A 31 -7.58 1.66 5.67
C ARG A 31 -7.87 1.77 7.16
N ASN A 32 -9.01 1.26 7.61
CA ASN A 32 -9.41 1.34 9.02
C ASN A 32 -8.42 0.61 9.92
N ILE A 33 -7.93 -0.55 9.49
CA ILE A 33 -6.96 -1.32 10.28
C ILE A 33 -5.60 -0.63 10.30
N ILE A 34 -5.09 -0.26 9.15
CA ILE A 34 -3.73 0.30 9.02
C ILE A 34 -3.65 1.70 9.65
N CYS A 35 -4.64 2.54 9.42
CA CYS A 35 -4.67 3.90 9.96
C CYS A 35 -5.07 3.95 11.44
N SER A 36 -5.32 2.82 12.07
CA SER A 36 -5.44 2.77 13.54
C SER A 36 -4.10 3.00 14.22
N SER A 37 -2.98 2.82 13.50
CA SER A 37 -1.65 3.19 13.99
C SER A 37 -1.46 4.70 13.91
N GLU A 38 -0.86 5.28 14.95
CA GLU A 38 -0.61 6.72 15.01
C GLU A 38 0.36 7.19 13.92
N ASP A 39 1.23 6.31 13.44
CA ASP A 39 2.29 6.66 12.49
C ASP A 39 1.85 6.58 11.04
N VAL A 40 0.73 5.95 10.74
CA VAL A 40 0.22 5.82 9.38
C VAL A 40 -1.04 6.66 9.25
N ASN A 41 -0.94 7.74 8.50
CA ASN A 41 -2.02 8.73 8.36
C ASN A 41 -2.86 8.52 7.12
N ASP A 42 -2.33 7.78 6.15
CA ASP A 42 -3.03 7.56 4.88
C ASP A 42 -2.83 6.12 4.43
N CYS A 43 -3.88 5.54 3.87
CA CYS A 43 -3.85 4.19 3.30
C CYS A 43 -4.89 4.14 2.21
N LYS A 44 -4.48 3.76 1.01
CA LYS A 44 -5.38 3.66 -0.14
C LYS A 44 -5.10 2.40 -0.92
N LEU A 45 -6.17 1.73 -1.32
CA LEU A 45 -6.14 0.67 -2.31
C LEU A 45 -6.90 1.20 -3.52
N VAL A 46 -6.21 1.36 -4.65
CA VAL A 46 -6.80 1.89 -5.87
C VAL A 46 -6.65 0.89 -7.00
N LYS A 47 -7.66 0.79 -7.85
CA LYS A 47 -7.56 -0.03 -9.06
C LYS A 47 -6.58 0.62 -10.02
N TYR A 48 -5.89 -0.21 -10.83
CA TYR A 48 -5.01 0.31 -11.85
C TYR A 48 -5.78 1.25 -12.79
N ASN A 49 -5.12 2.34 -13.13
CA ASN A 49 -5.62 3.32 -14.09
C ASN A 49 -4.40 3.88 -14.82
N PRO A 50 -4.48 4.17 -16.13
CA PRO A 50 -3.35 4.75 -16.87
C PRO A 50 -2.76 6.01 -16.26
N GLU A 51 -3.51 6.75 -15.46
CA GLU A 51 -2.98 7.94 -14.76
C GLU A 51 -1.83 7.61 -13.82
N TYR A 52 -1.69 6.33 -13.40
CA TYR A 52 -0.61 5.89 -12.52
C TYR A 52 0.61 5.35 -13.28
N ASP A 53 0.59 5.31 -14.61
CA ASP A 53 1.68 4.73 -15.40
C ASP A 53 3.02 5.40 -15.12
N GLU A 54 3.02 6.71 -14.96
CA GLU A 54 4.25 7.46 -14.68
C GLU A 54 4.79 7.12 -13.28
N LEU A 55 3.93 7.04 -12.29
CA LEU A 55 4.31 6.63 -10.94
C LEU A 55 4.88 5.21 -10.95
N ILE A 56 4.22 4.30 -11.63
CA ILE A 56 4.67 2.91 -11.75
C ILE A 56 6.05 2.85 -12.40
N ALA A 57 6.25 3.58 -13.50
CA ALA A 57 7.52 3.60 -14.21
C ALA A 57 8.66 4.16 -13.34
N HIS A 58 8.39 5.20 -12.56
CA HIS A 58 9.40 5.88 -11.76
C HIS A 58 9.72 5.18 -10.44
N ARG A 59 8.73 4.58 -9.79
CA ARG A 59 8.88 4.07 -8.44
C ARG A 59 8.76 2.56 -8.31
N LEU A 60 8.02 1.91 -9.20
CA LEU A 60 7.65 0.51 -9.03
C LEU A 60 8.20 -0.42 -10.11
N SER A 61 8.88 0.11 -11.11
CA SER A 61 9.33 -0.70 -12.25
C SER A 61 10.44 -1.69 -11.90
N HIS A 62 11.20 -1.43 -10.84
CA HIS A 62 12.35 -2.26 -10.48
C HIS A 62 11.96 -3.45 -9.61
N SER A 63 11.28 -3.21 -8.50
CA SER A 63 10.96 -4.25 -7.52
C SER A 63 9.47 -4.43 -7.24
N GLY A 64 8.62 -3.56 -7.81
CA GLY A 64 7.19 -3.58 -7.54
C GLY A 64 6.79 -2.89 -6.25
N HIS A 65 7.76 -2.30 -5.54
CA HIS A 65 7.47 -1.54 -4.32
C HIS A 65 8.49 -0.41 -4.13
N TYR A 66 8.09 0.59 -3.36
CA TYR A 66 8.93 1.74 -3.04
C TYR A 66 8.62 2.23 -1.63
N LEU A 67 9.66 2.45 -0.82
CA LEU A 67 9.55 3.09 0.49
C LEU A 67 10.48 4.30 0.51
N GLY A 68 9.97 5.44 0.97
CA GLY A 68 10.78 6.65 1.07
C GLY A 68 9.95 7.91 0.84
N ARG A 69 10.64 8.94 0.36
CA ARG A 69 10.02 10.24 0.09
C ARG A 69 9.48 10.30 -1.32
N ILE A 70 8.51 11.19 -1.54
CA ILE A 70 7.92 11.41 -2.87
C ILE A 70 7.93 12.90 -3.18
N ASN A 71 7.80 13.22 -4.48
CA ASN A 71 7.65 14.60 -4.92
C ASN A 71 6.19 15.06 -4.78
N LYS A 72 5.97 16.35 -4.99
CA LYS A 72 4.65 16.95 -4.84
C LYS A 72 3.61 16.35 -5.79
N GLN A 73 4.00 16.09 -7.02
CA GLN A 73 3.10 15.56 -8.05
C GLN A 73 2.62 14.16 -7.69
N GLU A 74 3.53 13.31 -7.23
CA GLU A 74 3.18 11.95 -6.77
C GLU A 74 2.28 12.01 -5.53
N ARG A 75 2.57 12.94 -4.62
CA ARG A 75 1.77 13.12 -3.41
C ARG A 75 0.31 13.45 -3.74
N GLU A 76 0.11 14.33 -4.70
CA GLU A 76 -1.22 14.76 -5.10
C GLU A 76 -2.08 13.64 -5.67
N GLN A 77 -1.45 12.61 -6.25
CA GLN A 77 -2.18 11.49 -6.83
C GLN A 77 -2.78 10.55 -5.79
N LEU A 78 -2.06 10.26 -4.70
CA LEU A 78 -2.44 9.19 -3.77
C LEU A 78 -2.48 9.59 -2.31
N PHE A 79 -1.94 10.76 -1.96
CA PHE A 79 -1.69 11.09 -0.55
C PHE A 79 -2.20 12.48 -0.20
N SER A 80 -2.30 12.73 1.12
CA SER A 80 -2.61 14.07 1.64
C SER A 80 -1.38 14.97 1.57
N GLU A 81 -1.60 16.28 1.71
CA GLU A 81 -0.54 17.28 1.69
C GLU A 81 0.50 17.08 2.79
N ASP A 82 0.09 16.49 3.91
CA ASP A 82 0.95 16.31 5.09
C ASP A 82 1.85 15.09 4.99
N THR A 83 1.69 14.27 3.96
CA THR A 83 2.47 13.05 3.82
C THR A 83 3.93 13.37 3.52
N GLN A 84 4.84 12.83 4.35
CA GLN A 84 6.27 13.06 4.24
C GLN A 84 7.03 11.81 3.79
N SER A 85 6.56 10.62 4.13
CA SER A 85 7.13 9.37 3.65
C SER A 85 6.01 8.40 3.26
N VAL A 86 6.32 7.49 2.35
CA VAL A 86 5.34 6.59 1.77
C VAL A 86 5.88 5.18 1.63
N ALA A 87 4.96 4.21 1.59
CA ALA A 87 5.23 2.85 1.14
C ALA A 87 4.20 2.53 0.07
N ILE A 88 4.65 2.19 -1.12
CA ILE A 88 3.79 1.96 -2.28
C ILE A 88 4.08 0.57 -2.82
N TYR A 89 3.03 -0.21 -3.07
CA TYR A 89 3.13 -1.58 -3.54
C TYR A 89 2.26 -1.78 -4.77
N LEU A 90 2.86 -2.33 -5.84
CA LEU A 90 2.13 -2.70 -7.04
C LEU A 90 1.53 -4.10 -6.85
N ILE A 91 0.23 -4.23 -7.09
CA ILE A 91 -0.44 -5.53 -7.12
C ILE A 91 -0.49 -5.97 -8.59
N GLY A 92 0.07 -7.13 -8.89
CA GLY A 92 0.31 -7.56 -10.25
C GLY A 92 1.75 -7.28 -10.66
N ASP A 93 2.00 -7.15 -11.96
CA ASP A 93 3.33 -6.77 -12.44
C ASP A 93 3.24 -5.52 -13.34
N THR A 94 4.40 -5.00 -13.77
CA THR A 94 4.45 -3.76 -14.54
C THR A 94 3.81 -3.88 -15.92
N LYS A 95 3.70 -5.10 -16.45
CA LYS A 95 3.05 -5.35 -17.74
C LYS A 95 1.54 -5.54 -17.58
N HIS A 96 1.11 -6.06 -16.43
CA HIS A 96 -0.29 -6.34 -16.13
C HIS A 96 -0.62 -5.84 -14.72
N PRO A 97 -0.59 -4.53 -14.50
CA PRO A 97 -0.90 -3.98 -13.19
C PRO A 97 -2.38 -4.16 -12.87
N ILE A 98 -2.68 -4.53 -11.63
CA ILE A 98 -4.05 -4.77 -11.17
C ILE A 98 -4.50 -3.62 -10.27
N ALA A 99 -3.66 -3.25 -9.31
CA ALA A 99 -3.99 -2.26 -8.30
C ALA A 99 -2.72 -1.71 -7.66
N ILE A 100 -2.88 -0.66 -6.87
CA ILE A 100 -1.79 -0.08 -6.08
C ILE A 100 -2.28 0.02 -4.63
N LEU A 101 -1.47 -0.48 -3.69
CA LEU A 101 -1.69 -0.29 -2.26
C LEU A 101 -0.66 0.72 -1.77
N ALA A 102 -1.12 1.80 -1.15
CA ALA A 102 -0.24 2.90 -0.75
C ALA A 102 -0.49 3.29 0.71
N PHE A 103 0.60 3.46 1.46
CA PHE A 103 0.57 3.93 2.83
C PHE A 103 1.34 5.24 2.93
N GLY A 104 0.85 6.17 3.72
CA GLY A 104 1.50 7.46 3.94
C GLY A 104 1.65 7.79 5.41
N SER A 105 2.76 8.45 5.76
CA SER A 105 3.02 8.95 7.10
C SER A 105 3.43 10.42 7.05
N ASN A 106 3.01 11.19 8.04
CA ASN A 106 3.47 12.57 8.20
C ASN A 106 4.86 12.65 8.86
N ASN A 107 5.42 11.51 9.25
CA ASN A 107 6.78 11.41 9.76
C ASN A 107 7.72 11.05 8.61
N VAL A 108 8.68 11.92 8.31
CA VAL A 108 9.60 11.77 7.17
C VAL A 108 10.45 10.50 7.27
N ASN A 109 10.67 9.99 8.47
CA ASN A 109 11.51 8.82 8.71
C ASN A 109 10.71 7.53 8.95
N HIS A 110 9.39 7.56 8.85
CA HIS A 110 8.60 6.36 9.15
C HIS A 110 8.82 5.26 8.09
N PHE A 111 8.80 5.62 6.82
CA PHE A 111 9.09 4.68 5.73
C PHE A 111 10.44 5.01 5.12
N GLU A 112 11.38 4.06 5.17
CA GLU A 112 12.74 4.24 4.67
C GLU A 112 13.09 3.13 3.67
N PRO A 113 13.90 3.43 2.63
CA PRO A 113 14.22 2.45 1.58
C PRO A 113 14.85 1.15 2.09
N ALA A 114 15.62 1.21 3.17
CA ALA A 114 16.30 0.04 3.72
C ALA A 114 15.45 -0.78 4.68
N GLN A 115 14.20 -0.37 4.92
CA GLN A 115 13.33 -1.01 5.89
C GLN A 115 12.92 -2.40 5.43
N ASP A 116 12.91 -3.37 6.36
CA ASP A 116 12.42 -4.72 6.09
C ASP A 116 10.88 -4.68 5.96
N ASN A 117 10.39 -5.21 4.84
CA ASN A 117 8.96 -5.20 4.54
C ASN A 117 8.43 -6.60 4.19
N LEU A 118 9.07 -7.66 4.67
CA LEU A 118 8.68 -9.03 4.33
C LEU A 118 7.24 -9.36 4.68
N PHE A 119 6.75 -8.87 5.83
CA PHE A 119 5.37 -9.11 6.24
C PHE A 119 4.38 -8.45 5.28
N VAL A 120 4.72 -7.27 4.79
CA VAL A 120 3.86 -6.54 3.86
C VAL A 120 3.85 -7.24 2.50
N LEU A 121 5.01 -7.69 2.03
CA LEU A 121 5.11 -8.39 0.75
C LEU A 121 4.32 -9.70 0.77
N ASP A 122 4.34 -10.42 1.88
CA ASP A 122 3.53 -11.62 2.05
C ASP A 122 2.05 -11.30 1.98
N PHE A 123 1.63 -10.24 2.64
CA PHE A 123 0.25 -9.74 2.55
C PHE A 123 -0.11 -9.33 1.12
N ILE A 124 0.79 -8.66 0.41
CA ILE A 124 0.57 -8.23 -0.98
C ILE A 124 0.28 -9.43 -1.88
N ASN A 125 1.00 -10.54 -1.69
CA ASN A 125 0.74 -11.76 -2.45
C ASN A 125 -0.65 -12.32 -2.18
N ALA A 126 -1.08 -12.33 -0.93
CA ALA A 126 -2.42 -12.80 -0.56
C ALA A 126 -3.50 -11.86 -1.12
N LEU A 127 -3.26 -10.56 -1.07
CA LEU A 127 -4.18 -9.57 -1.62
C LEU A 127 -4.32 -9.73 -3.13
N HIS A 128 -3.23 -9.99 -3.84
CA HIS A 128 -3.25 -10.24 -5.28
C HIS A 128 -4.18 -11.40 -5.62
N LEU A 129 -4.04 -12.51 -4.90
CA LEU A 129 -4.91 -13.68 -5.11
C LEU A 129 -6.37 -13.34 -4.84
N ARG A 130 -6.63 -12.57 -3.79
CA ARG A 130 -8.00 -12.17 -3.45
C ARG A 130 -8.62 -11.27 -4.53
N LEU A 131 -7.86 -10.29 -5.00
CA LEU A 131 -8.35 -9.35 -6.01
C LEU A 131 -8.66 -10.04 -7.35
N GLN A 132 -7.90 -11.07 -7.71
CA GLN A 132 -8.19 -11.85 -8.92
C GLN A 132 -9.57 -12.52 -8.84
N LYS A 133 -10.03 -12.87 -7.65
CA LYS A 133 -11.33 -13.50 -7.46
C LYS A 133 -12.49 -12.51 -7.38
N LEU A 134 -12.19 -11.23 -7.13
CA LEU A 134 -13.21 -10.18 -7.13
C LEU A 134 -13.48 -9.60 -8.51
N ALA A 135 -12.60 -9.82 -9.44
CA ALA A 135 -12.70 -9.28 -10.80
C ALA A 135 -13.83 -9.91 -11.62
#